data_fbcbf9d43c20fac38766d0f1889a648b
#
_entry.id   fbcbf9d43c20fac38766d0f1889a648b
#
_cell.length_a   1.000
_cell.length_b   1.000
_cell.length_c   1.000
_cell.angle_alpha   90.00
_cell.angle_beta   90.00
_cell.angle_gamma   90.00
#
_symmetry.space_group_name_H-M   'P 1'
#
loop_
_entity.id
_entity.type
_entity.pdbx_description
1 polymer ?
#
loop_
_entity_poly.entity_id
_entity_poly.type
_entity_poly.pdbx_seq_one_letter_code
_entity_poly.pdbx_strand_id
1 'polypeptide(L)'
;MSILTVASGQSVYRGYEYSQSKKVLHMEQCGEGIIQAAVSGSANCTYDVIIDEAHPRKSQCTCPLAAGKRIVCKHMVAVYFAAHPMEAKKYIEDLEAYWEEEEHIRWLSLAKRKLVNGSLEMRTKHKIDK
;
A
#
# COMPACT_ATOMS: atom_id res chain seq x y z
N MET A 1 7.48 -16.07 3.94
CA MET A 1 6.69 -15.28 3.01
C MET A 1 5.48 -14.71 3.69
N SER A 2 5.11 -13.54 3.33
CA SER A 2 3.92 -12.94 3.90
C SER A 2 3.07 -12.36 2.78
N ILE A 3 1.84 -11.98 3.11
CA ILE A 3 0.96 -11.34 2.16
C ILE A 3 1.65 -10.11 1.56
N LEU A 4 2.37 -9.36 2.38
CA LEU A 4 3.01 -8.13 1.93
C LEU A 4 4.19 -8.37 0.99
N THR A 5 4.90 -9.47 1.14
CA THR A 5 6.04 -9.74 0.28
C THR A 5 5.63 -10.32 -1.07
N VAL A 6 4.45 -10.90 -1.14
CA VAL A 6 3.97 -11.48 -2.40
C VAL A 6 3.22 -10.44 -3.24
N ALA A 7 2.57 -9.48 -2.59
CA ALA A 7 1.82 -8.45 -3.29
C ALA A 7 2.76 -7.41 -3.92
N SER A 8 2.31 -6.78 -5.01
CA SER A 8 3.08 -5.69 -5.60
C SER A 8 3.05 -4.49 -4.66
N GLY A 9 4.03 -3.59 -4.79
CA GLY A 9 4.09 -2.40 -3.96
C GLY A 9 2.84 -1.56 -4.08
N GLN A 10 2.28 -1.44 -5.27
CA GLN A 10 1.05 -0.70 -5.50
C GLN A 10 -0.13 -1.35 -4.79
N SER A 11 -0.20 -2.68 -4.83
CA SER A 11 -1.28 -3.40 -4.16
C SER A 11 -1.18 -3.24 -2.64
N VAL A 12 0.04 -3.23 -2.11
CA VAL A 12 0.23 -3.04 -0.67
C VAL A 12 -0.25 -1.65 -0.25
N TYR A 13 0.13 -0.62 -0.98
CA TYR A 13 -0.28 0.73 -0.63
C TYR A 13 -1.79 0.91 -0.76
N ARG A 14 -2.39 0.41 -1.83
CA ARG A 14 -3.83 0.50 -2.00
C ARG A 14 -4.58 -0.30 -0.94
N GLY A 15 -4.04 -1.46 -0.57
CA GLY A 15 -4.61 -2.25 0.51
C GLY A 15 -4.57 -1.51 1.83
N TYR A 16 -3.47 -0.80 2.08
CA TYR A 16 -3.37 0.02 3.28
C TYR A 16 -4.47 1.08 3.28
N GLU A 17 -4.66 1.77 2.15
CA GLU A 17 -5.70 2.79 2.04
C GLU A 17 -7.08 2.20 2.29
N TYR A 18 -7.35 1.03 1.74
CA TYR A 18 -8.64 0.36 1.94
C TYR A 18 -8.86 0.01 3.41
N SER A 19 -7.81 -0.43 4.10
CA SER A 19 -7.93 -0.79 5.51
C SER A 19 -8.22 0.45 6.37
N GLN A 20 -7.65 1.59 6.01
CA GLN A 20 -7.86 2.82 6.76
C GLN A 20 -9.20 3.48 6.44
N SER A 21 -9.75 3.20 5.26
CA SER A 21 -11.02 3.78 4.83
C SER A 21 -12.21 2.93 5.23
N LYS A 22 -12.01 1.96 6.08
CA LYS A 22 -13.07 1.07 6.56
C LYS A 22 -13.77 0.31 5.44
N LYS A 23 -13.00 -0.07 4.43
CA LYS A 23 -13.53 -0.86 3.33
C LYS A 23 -13.66 -2.35 3.70
N VAL A 24 -12.99 -2.79 4.74
CA VAL A 24 -13.15 -4.17 5.22
C VAL A 24 -14.40 -4.17 6.09
N LEU A 25 -15.49 -4.72 5.55
CA LEU A 25 -16.79 -4.64 6.17
C LEU A 25 -17.01 -5.69 7.26
N HIS A 26 -16.43 -6.85 7.08
CA HIS A 26 -16.58 -7.96 8.01
C HIS A 26 -15.33 -8.82 7.93
N MET A 27 -14.90 -9.37 9.06
CA MET A 27 -13.71 -10.17 9.08
C MET A 27 -13.83 -11.20 10.19
N GLU A 28 -13.47 -12.44 9.88
CA GLU A 28 -13.57 -13.50 10.86
C GLU A 28 -12.46 -14.53 10.62
N GLN A 29 -11.90 -15.02 11.71
CA GLN A 29 -10.84 -16.00 11.60
C GLN A 29 -11.44 -17.39 11.51
N CYS A 30 -11.16 -18.09 10.42
CA CYS A 30 -11.75 -19.39 10.15
C CYS A 30 -10.83 -20.54 10.44
N GLY A 31 -9.58 -20.26 10.81
CA GLY A 31 -8.61 -21.29 11.10
C GLY A 31 -7.30 -20.64 11.45
N GLU A 32 -6.27 -21.44 11.69
CA GLU A 32 -4.98 -20.89 12.03
C GLU A 32 -4.39 -20.20 10.83
N GLY A 33 -4.23 -18.90 10.92
CA GLY A 33 -3.68 -18.12 9.82
C GLY A 33 -4.63 -17.93 8.64
N ILE A 34 -5.90 -18.29 8.79
CA ILE A 34 -6.87 -18.14 7.71
C ILE A 34 -7.96 -17.18 8.13
N ILE A 35 -8.14 -16.12 7.36
CA ILE A 35 -9.13 -15.09 7.66
C ILE A 35 -10.05 -14.91 6.48
N GLN A 36 -11.35 -14.95 6.73
CA GLN A 36 -12.36 -14.71 5.72
C GLN A 36 -12.95 -13.33 5.95
N ALA A 37 -13.15 -12.58 4.90
CA ALA A 37 -13.64 -11.21 5.05
C ALA A 37 -14.44 -10.77 3.84
N ALA A 38 -15.21 -9.69 4.04
CA ALA A 38 -15.91 -9.03 2.96
C ALA A 38 -15.31 -7.63 2.84
N VAL A 39 -14.91 -7.26 1.64
CA VAL A 39 -14.26 -5.98 1.38
C VAL A 39 -15.08 -5.20 0.35
N SER A 40 -15.36 -3.94 0.66
CA SER A 40 -16.08 -3.08 -0.25
C SER A 40 -15.14 -2.64 -1.37
N GLY A 41 -15.52 -2.90 -2.61
CA GLY A 41 -14.77 -2.43 -3.76
C GLY A 41 -15.36 -1.15 -4.31
N SER A 42 -14.95 -0.77 -5.51
CA SER A 42 -15.52 0.39 -6.17
C SER A 42 -16.90 0.03 -6.72
N ALA A 43 -17.69 1.04 -7.03
CA ALA A 43 -19.01 0.87 -7.65
C ALA A 43 -19.98 0.00 -6.84
N ASN A 44 -19.92 0.13 -5.52
CA ASN A 44 -20.83 -0.59 -4.62
C ASN A 44 -20.74 -2.11 -4.72
N CYS A 45 -19.61 -2.61 -5.14
CA CYS A 45 -19.38 -4.04 -5.16
C CYS A 45 -18.78 -4.49 -3.85
N THR A 46 -19.07 -5.72 -3.45
CA THR A 46 -18.44 -6.31 -2.29
C THR A 46 -17.75 -7.59 -2.74
N TYR A 47 -16.51 -7.76 -2.34
CA TYR A 47 -15.75 -8.92 -2.71
C TYR A 47 -15.51 -9.82 -1.51
N ASP A 48 -15.57 -11.13 -1.75
CA ASP A 48 -15.25 -12.09 -0.71
C ASP A 48 -13.77 -12.38 -0.76
N VAL A 49 -13.11 -12.28 0.39
CA VAL A 49 -11.67 -12.46 0.48
C VAL A 49 -11.37 -13.53 1.51
N ILE A 50 -10.46 -14.44 1.18
CA ILE A 50 -9.95 -15.41 2.12
C ILE A 50 -8.44 -15.33 2.03
N ILE A 51 -7.78 -14.96 3.14
CA ILE A 51 -6.33 -14.91 3.13
C ILE A 51 -5.78 -16.08 3.93
N ASP A 52 -4.68 -16.65 3.43
CA ASP A 52 -3.94 -17.70 4.08
C ASP A 52 -2.57 -17.14 4.38
N GLU A 53 -2.33 -16.79 5.64
CA GLU A 53 -1.09 -16.10 6.00
C GLU A 53 0.13 -17.00 5.87
N ALA A 54 -0.03 -18.29 6.05
CA ALA A 54 1.08 -19.21 5.89
C ALA A 54 1.39 -19.49 4.42
N HIS A 55 0.37 -19.38 3.56
CA HIS A 55 0.54 -19.63 2.13
C HIS A 55 -0.14 -18.50 1.35
N PRO A 56 0.47 -17.33 1.29
CA PRO A 56 -0.18 -16.15 0.69
C PRO A 56 -0.73 -16.35 -0.71
N ARG A 57 -0.07 -17.16 -1.52
CA ARG A 57 -0.55 -17.38 -2.88
C ARG A 57 -1.77 -18.30 -2.97
N LYS A 58 -2.16 -18.90 -1.85
CA LYS A 58 -3.40 -19.68 -1.79
C LYS A 58 -4.58 -18.80 -1.37
N SER A 59 -4.32 -17.54 -1.06
CA SER A 59 -5.38 -16.61 -0.73
C SER A 59 -6.27 -16.37 -1.94
N GLN A 60 -7.53 -16.03 -1.70
CA GLN A 60 -8.52 -15.89 -2.76
C GLN A 60 -9.31 -14.60 -2.61
N CYS A 61 -9.70 -14.03 -3.74
CA CYS A 61 -10.55 -12.86 -3.75
C CYS A 61 -11.41 -12.93 -5.00
N THR A 62 -12.66 -12.51 -4.91
CA THR A 62 -13.57 -12.56 -6.03
C THR A 62 -13.45 -11.36 -6.97
N CYS A 63 -12.49 -10.46 -6.73
CA CYS A 63 -12.32 -9.31 -7.61
C CYS A 63 -11.78 -9.75 -8.99
N PRO A 64 -12.02 -8.94 -10.03
CA PRO A 64 -11.60 -9.33 -11.38
C PRO A 64 -10.11 -9.59 -11.53
N LEU A 65 -9.29 -8.90 -10.74
CA LEU A 65 -7.85 -9.09 -10.83
C LEU A 65 -7.40 -10.44 -10.30
N ALA A 66 -7.98 -10.89 -9.20
CA ALA A 66 -7.49 -12.06 -8.49
C ALA A 66 -8.35 -13.31 -8.66
N ALA A 67 -9.56 -13.18 -9.16
CA ALA A 67 -10.47 -14.33 -9.27
C ALA A 67 -9.85 -15.41 -10.14
N GLY A 68 -9.72 -16.60 -9.59
CA GLY A 68 -9.14 -17.73 -10.31
C GLY A 68 -7.65 -17.66 -10.55
N LYS A 69 -6.95 -16.70 -9.91
CA LYS A 69 -5.52 -16.53 -10.09
C LYS A 69 -4.80 -16.58 -8.76
N ARG A 70 -3.49 -16.77 -8.79
CA ARG A 70 -2.68 -16.80 -7.58
C ARG A 70 -2.02 -15.45 -7.36
N ILE A 71 -2.81 -14.40 -7.41
CA ILE A 71 -2.32 -13.03 -7.24
C ILE A 71 -2.81 -12.50 -5.91
N VAL A 72 -1.93 -11.84 -5.16
CA VAL A 72 -2.34 -11.17 -3.93
C VAL A 72 -2.76 -9.76 -4.31
N CYS A 73 -4.05 -9.49 -4.26
CA CYS A 73 -4.59 -8.20 -4.66
C CYS A 73 -4.71 -7.25 -3.48
N LYS A 74 -5.08 -6.00 -3.75
CA LYS A 74 -5.22 -4.99 -2.71
C LYS A 74 -6.26 -5.35 -1.66
N HIS A 75 -7.29 -6.10 -2.04
CA HIS A 75 -8.32 -6.49 -1.08
C HIS A 75 -7.78 -7.46 -0.04
N MET A 76 -6.91 -8.37 -0.46
CA MET A 76 -6.26 -9.30 0.46
C MET A 76 -5.34 -8.55 1.41
N VAL A 77 -4.61 -7.55 0.90
CA VAL A 77 -3.73 -6.73 1.71
C VAL A 77 -4.56 -5.94 2.73
N ALA A 78 -5.72 -5.42 2.31
CA ALA A 78 -6.60 -4.68 3.20
C ALA A 78 -7.04 -5.54 4.38
N VAL A 79 -7.39 -6.80 4.12
CA VAL A 79 -7.79 -7.72 5.17
C VAL A 79 -6.61 -8.01 6.10
N TYR A 80 -5.42 -8.19 5.53
CA TYR A 80 -4.23 -8.44 6.32
C TYR A 80 -3.96 -7.27 7.27
N PHE A 81 -4.00 -6.05 6.76
CA PHE A 81 -3.76 -4.87 7.60
C PHE A 81 -4.88 -4.65 8.62
N ALA A 82 -6.11 -4.99 8.27
CA ALA A 82 -7.21 -4.88 9.23
C ALA A 82 -7.03 -5.88 10.36
N ALA A 83 -6.51 -7.06 10.06
CA ALA A 83 -6.26 -8.07 11.07
C ALA A 83 -5.01 -7.77 11.90
N HIS A 84 -4.07 -7.01 11.34
CA HIS A 84 -2.81 -6.70 12.00
C HIS A 84 -2.57 -5.18 11.98
N PRO A 85 -3.31 -4.43 12.81
CA PRO A 85 -3.19 -2.96 12.78
C PRO A 85 -1.79 -2.44 13.11
N MET A 86 -1.03 -3.18 13.90
CA MET A 86 0.34 -2.75 14.22
C MET A 86 1.25 -2.87 13.00
N GLU A 87 1.00 -3.87 12.16
CA GLU A 87 1.76 -4.01 10.92
C GLU A 87 1.40 -2.89 9.94
N ALA A 88 0.14 -2.49 9.91
CA ALA A 88 -0.28 -1.38 9.06
C ALA A 88 0.39 -0.08 9.50
N LYS A 89 0.47 0.14 10.80
CA LYS A 89 1.10 1.33 11.33
C LYS A 89 2.58 1.36 10.99
N LYS A 90 3.26 0.23 11.17
CA LYS A 90 4.67 0.14 10.86
C LYS A 90 4.91 0.38 9.37
N TYR A 91 4.05 -0.19 8.54
CA TYR A 91 4.18 -0.05 7.09
C TYR A 91 4.12 1.42 6.68
N ILE A 92 3.13 2.16 7.18
CA ILE A 92 3.00 3.55 6.74
C ILE A 92 4.11 4.42 7.30
N GLU A 93 4.57 4.15 8.52
CA GLU A 93 5.67 4.89 9.11
C GLU A 93 6.95 4.69 8.30
N ASP A 94 7.22 3.45 7.91
CA ASP A 94 8.40 3.14 7.11
C ASP A 94 8.32 3.77 5.72
N LEU A 95 7.13 3.77 5.13
CA LEU A 95 6.93 4.34 3.81
C LEU A 95 7.09 5.87 3.84
N GLU A 96 6.56 6.51 4.85
CA GLU A 96 6.69 7.96 4.98
C GLU A 96 8.14 8.37 5.20
N ALA A 97 8.88 7.59 5.97
CA ALA A 97 10.29 7.86 6.17
C ALA A 97 11.07 7.70 4.86
N TYR A 98 10.73 6.70 4.07
CA TYR A 98 11.34 6.49 2.78
C TYR A 98 11.06 7.67 1.82
N TRP A 99 9.81 8.13 1.79
CA TRP A 99 9.44 9.26 0.94
C TRP A 99 10.16 10.53 1.35
N GLU A 100 10.30 10.79 2.65
CA GLU A 100 11.01 11.96 3.13
C GLU A 100 12.47 11.94 2.70
N GLU A 101 13.09 10.77 2.78
CA GLU A 101 14.47 10.63 2.36
C GLU A 101 14.63 10.83 0.86
N GLU A 102 13.73 10.28 0.06
CA GLU A 102 13.76 10.43 -1.38
C GLU A 102 13.58 11.90 -1.77
N GLU A 103 12.66 12.59 -1.12
CA GLU A 103 12.44 13.98 -1.38
C GLU A 103 13.67 14.81 -1.04
N HIS A 104 14.30 14.50 0.07
CA HIS A 104 15.49 15.22 0.51
C HIS A 104 16.64 15.05 -0.50
N ILE A 105 16.84 13.84 -0.96
CA ILE A 105 17.88 13.56 -1.96
C ILE A 105 17.60 14.32 -3.26
N ARG A 106 16.35 14.36 -3.67
CA ARG A 106 15.97 15.07 -4.87
C ARG A 106 16.23 16.57 -4.73
N TRP A 107 15.93 17.12 -3.56
CA TRP A 107 16.16 18.50 -3.25
C TRP A 107 17.65 18.85 -3.35
N LEU A 108 18.50 18.02 -2.75
CA LEU A 108 19.95 18.22 -2.80
C LEU A 108 20.47 18.19 -4.22
N SER A 109 19.96 17.31 -5.04
CA SER A 109 20.36 17.23 -6.44
C SER A 109 19.99 18.49 -7.21
N LEU A 110 18.79 19.02 -6.96
CA LEU A 110 18.37 20.24 -7.61
C LEU A 110 19.20 21.43 -7.17
N ALA A 111 19.50 21.53 -5.89
CA ALA A 111 20.30 22.61 -5.37
C ALA A 111 21.71 22.59 -5.97
N LYS A 112 22.28 21.41 -6.07
CA LYS A 112 23.58 21.24 -6.66
C LYS A 112 23.60 21.68 -8.13
N ARG A 113 22.56 21.30 -8.87
CA ARG A 113 22.46 21.66 -10.26
C ARG A 113 22.36 23.16 -10.44
N LYS A 114 21.61 23.84 -9.59
CA LYS A 114 21.48 25.27 -9.67
C LYS A 114 22.79 25.98 -9.40
N LEU A 115 23.56 25.50 -8.45
CA LEU A 115 24.84 26.09 -8.17
C LEU A 115 25.81 25.97 -9.36
N VAL A 116 25.76 24.84 -10.02
CA VAL A 116 26.62 24.62 -11.16
C VAL A 116 26.23 25.50 -12.34
N ASN A 117 24.94 25.65 -12.57
CA ASN A 117 24.46 26.44 -13.69
C ASN A 117 24.49 27.93 -13.50
N GLY A 118 24.90 28.39 -12.37
CA GLY A 118 24.99 29.81 -12.16
C GLY A 118 23.88 30.39 -11.36
N SER A 119 23.97 31.67 -11.13
CA SER A 119 23.07 32.32 -10.24
C SER A 119 21.72 32.65 -10.79
N LEU A 120 21.54 32.57 -12.04
CA LEU A 120 20.29 32.99 -12.58
C LEU A 120 19.14 32.17 -12.06
N GLU A 121 19.39 30.98 -11.63
CA GLU A 121 18.32 30.20 -11.10
C GLU A 121 17.85 30.68 -9.78
N MET A 122 18.66 31.41 -9.12
CA MET A 122 18.30 31.79 -7.80
C MET A 122 17.12 32.68 -7.71
N ARG A 123 16.89 33.49 -8.70
CA ARG A 123 15.81 34.36 -8.60
C ARG A 123 14.54 33.71 -8.88
N THR A 124 14.53 32.64 -9.52
CA THR A 124 13.25 32.09 -9.84
C THR A 124 12.76 31.24 -8.76
N LYS A 125 13.54 31.05 -7.84
CA LYS A 125 13.13 30.20 -6.90
C LYS A 125 12.05 30.52 -6.19
N HIS A 126 11.83 31.54 -6.05
CA HIS A 126 10.79 31.78 -5.27
C HIS A 126 9.61 31.20 -5.74
N LYS A 127 9.47 31.00 -6.93
CA LYS A 127 8.34 30.48 -7.34
C LYS A 127 8.29 29.12 -7.14
N ILE A 128 9.29 28.55 -6.92
CA ILE A 128 9.22 27.25 -6.81
C ILE A 128 8.68 26.84 -5.65
N ASP A 129 8.70 27.41 -4.97
CA ASP A 129 8.21 27.03 -3.87
C ASP A 129 6.96 27.02 -3.74
N LYS A 130 6.49 26.92 -4.07
CA LYS A 130 5.46 26.81 -3.90
C LYS A 130 5.01 26.42 -3.68
#